data_27899aeaed923800ba9cdf069c2c91ab
#
_entry.id   27899aeaed923800ba9cdf069c2c91ab
#
_cell.length_a   1.000
_cell.length_b   1.000
_cell.length_c   1.000
_cell.angle_alpha   90.00
_cell.angle_beta   90.00
_cell.angle_gamma   90.00
#
_symmetry.space_group_name_H-M   'P 1'
#
loop_
_entity.id
_entity.type
_entity.pdbx_description
1 polymer ?
#
loop_
_entity_poly.entity_id
_entity_poly.type
_entity_poly.pdbx_seq_one_letter_code
_entity_poly.pdbx_strand_id
1 'polypeptide(L)'
;VEPGEKGDWLPAALNRGWTYRDRVAPPEAGLPLSALYAARYRHSDQAAWRQRLEAGEIERNGQRLLGDGPVAVGDRLAWHRPPWREEAVPAHWGVVHDDGDLLVLDKPAGLPVLPAGGFVEHTVLRLLERRHRQDPGGVPRPVHRLGRFTTGLLVCARQPASRAWLSERLRDNATVGGCRKVYRALAEPGLLALAPGESLRFEGAIGRRPHPRLGRIWCAAPFPQPGDLSACSTLTLLERHPAADLVAVAIATGRPHQIRIHCAALGAPLLGDPLYLRGGGARPQALPGAGGYQLQAWRLELRQPDGHGLEIEVPAPLALPDAPKVPPSWRGDAGG
;
A
#
# COMPACT_ATOMS: atom_id res chain seq x y z
N VAL A 1 24.93 11.08 10.60
CA VAL A 1 24.70 9.65 10.72
C VAL A 1 25.29 9.02 9.47
N GLU A 2 26.30 8.16 9.63
CA GLU A 2 27.00 7.49 8.54
C GLU A 2 26.02 6.67 7.69
N PRO A 3 26.28 6.47 6.37
CA PRO A 3 25.45 5.66 5.51
C PRO A 3 25.48 4.22 6.03
N GLY A 4 24.33 3.81 6.59
CA GLY A 4 24.14 2.52 7.25
C GLY A 4 24.50 1.36 6.35
N GLU A 5 25.20 0.42 6.95
CA GLU A 5 25.61 -0.86 6.40
C GLU A 5 24.49 -1.56 5.64
N LYS A 6 24.83 -2.16 4.51
CA LYS A 6 23.97 -3.05 3.75
C LYS A 6 23.48 -4.17 4.67
N GLY A 7 22.16 -4.14 5.02
CA GLY A 7 21.55 -5.39 5.44
C GLY A 7 20.80 -5.46 6.74
N ASP A 8 20.25 -4.39 7.29
CA ASP A 8 19.32 -4.56 8.43
C ASP A 8 17.96 -5.08 7.96
N TRP A 9 17.92 -6.37 7.74
CA TRP A 9 16.68 -7.11 7.61
C TRP A 9 16.21 -7.55 8.99
N LEU A 10 14.94 -7.30 9.31
CA LEU A 10 14.29 -7.96 10.41
C LEU A 10 13.97 -9.40 9.96
N PRO A 11 14.60 -10.43 10.58
CA PRO A 11 14.41 -11.81 10.15
C PRO A 11 12.98 -12.28 10.39
N ALA A 12 12.54 -13.29 9.64
CA ALA A 12 11.26 -13.91 9.85
C ALA A 12 11.11 -14.45 11.28
N ALA A 13 10.08 -14.02 12.00
CA ALA A 13 9.91 -14.33 13.41
C ALA A 13 8.45 -14.64 13.77
N LEU A 14 8.26 -15.38 14.86
CA LEU A 14 6.94 -15.63 15.44
C LEU A 14 6.47 -14.33 16.12
N ASN A 15 5.27 -13.86 15.78
CA ASN A 15 4.65 -12.74 16.45
C ASN A 15 3.91 -13.19 17.73
N ARG A 16 3.19 -12.26 18.36
CA ARG A 16 2.43 -12.52 19.59
C ARG A 16 0.96 -12.90 19.36
N GLY A 17 0.57 -13.15 18.11
CA GLY A 17 -0.82 -13.29 17.74
C GLY A 17 -1.53 -11.93 17.64
N TRP A 18 -2.80 -11.97 17.30
CA TRP A 18 -3.61 -10.76 17.14
C TRP A 18 -5.07 -11.02 17.45
N THR A 19 -5.76 -10.06 18.07
CA THR A 19 -7.20 -10.14 18.29
C THR A 19 -7.94 -9.28 17.29
N TYR A 20 -8.70 -9.95 16.41
CA TYR A 20 -9.67 -9.30 15.54
C TYR A 20 -10.99 -9.11 16.28
N ARG A 21 -11.59 -7.93 16.14
CA ARG A 21 -12.85 -7.59 16.80
C ARG A 21 -13.86 -7.20 15.75
N ASP A 22 -15.03 -7.84 15.82
CA ASP A 22 -16.12 -7.66 14.88
C ASP A 22 -17.44 -7.40 15.62
N ARG A 23 -18.40 -6.84 14.88
CA ARG A 23 -19.77 -6.73 15.33
C ARG A 23 -20.68 -7.31 14.26
N VAL A 24 -21.68 -8.09 14.67
CA VAL A 24 -22.64 -8.71 13.77
C VAL A 24 -23.64 -7.64 13.28
N ALA A 25 -23.77 -7.51 11.97
CA ALA A 25 -24.69 -6.60 11.31
C ALA A 25 -26.06 -7.27 11.07
N PRO A 26 -27.17 -6.50 10.87
CA PRO A 26 -28.51 -7.06 10.67
C PRO A 26 -28.62 -8.16 9.59
N PRO A 27 -28.00 -8.04 8.40
CA PRO A 27 -28.11 -9.08 7.36
C PRO A 27 -27.35 -10.37 7.67
N GLU A 28 -26.58 -10.42 8.74
CA GLU A 28 -25.75 -11.57 9.13
C GLU A 28 -26.39 -12.39 10.26
N ALA A 29 -27.44 -11.87 10.87
CA ALA A 29 -28.14 -12.55 11.95
C ALA A 29 -28.70 -13.91 11.50
N GLY A 30 -28.63 -14.90 12.38
CA GLY A 30 -29.07 -16.27 12.11
C GLY A 30 -28.06 -17.15 11.38
N LEU A 31 -27.00 -16.58 10.80
CA LEU A 31 -25.93 -17.38 10.23
C LEU A 31 -25.16 -18.14 11.32
N PRO A 32 -24.72 -19.38 11.07
CA PRO A 32 -23.68 -20.00 11.89
C PRO A 32 -22.43 -19.13 11.93
N LEU A 33 -21.79 -19.01 13.08
CA LEU A 33 -20.60 -18.15 13.23
C LEU A 33 -19.46 -18.55 12.31
N SER A 34 -19.25 -19.85 12.09
CA SER A 34 -18.26 -20.35 11.13
C SER A 34 -18.55 -19.90 9.70
N ALA A 35 -19.84 -19.86 9.29
CA ALA A 35 -20.24 -19.38 7.97
C ALA A 35 -20.05 -17.86 7.85
N LEU A 36 -20.38 -17.09 8.90
CA LEU A 36 -20.13 -15.66 8.96
C LEU A 36 -18.63 -15.35 8.78
N TYR A 37 -17.78 -16.04 9.52
CA TYR A 37 -16.33 -15.82 9.43
C TYR A 37 -15.74 -16.28 8.11
N ALA A 38 -16.22 -17.39 7.52
CA ALA A 38 -15.79 -17.80 6.18
C ALA A 38 -16.18 -16.76 5.10
N ALA A 39 -17.32 -16.11 5.25
CA ALA A 39 -17.74 -15.04 4.34
C ALA A 39 -16.91 -13.75 4.51
N ARG A 40 -16.57 -13.37 5.75
CA ARG A 40 -15.77 -12.18 6.06
C ARG A 40 -14.28 -12.37 5.80
N TYR A 41 -13.74 -13.51 6.22
CA TYR A 41 -12.31 -13.84 6.20
C TYR A 41 -12.03 -14.98 5.22
N ARG A 42 -12.08 -14.69 3.94
CA ARG A 42 -12.03 -15.66 2.82
C ARG A 42 -10.69 -16.41 2.67
N HIS A 43 -9.71 -16.14 3.52
CA HIS A 43 -8.47 -16.91 3.59
C HIS A 43 -8.66 -18.31 4.21
N SER A 44 -9.82 -18.58 4.81
CA SER A 44 -10.16 -19.86 5.44
C SER A 44 -11.60 -20.24 5.13
N ASP A 45 -11.83 -21.49 4.90
CA ASP A 45 -13.17 -22.06 4.71
C ASP A 45 -13.93 -22.26 6.03
N GLN A 46 -15.17 -22.68 5.93
CA GLN A 46 -16.02 -22.88 7.10
C GLN A 46 -15.50 -24.01 8.02
N ALA A 47 -14.84 -25.04 7.46
CA ALA A 47 -14.29 -26.14 8.24
C ALA A 47 -13.13 -25.64 9.13
N ALA A 48 -12.22 -24.84 8.56
CA ALA A 48 -11.14 -24.21 9.33
C ALA A 48 -11.66 -23.29 10.44
N TRP A 49 -12.79 -22.59 10.22
CA TRP A 49 -13.39 -21.74 11.25
C TRP A 49 -14.05 -22.56 12.38
N ARG A 50 -14.65 -23.73 12.07
CA ARG A 50 -15.14 -24.66 13.11
C ARG A 50 -14.00 -25.17 13.99
N GLN A 51 -12.87 -25.57 13.39
CA GLN A 51 -11.70 -26.00 14.17
C GLN A 51 -11.20 -24.90 15.12
N ARG A 52 -11.19 -23.63 14.69
CA ARG A 52 -10.82 -22.50 15.58
C ARG A 52 -11.82 -22.27 16.71
N LEU A 53 -13.11 -22.48 16.46
CA LEU A 53 -14.13 -22.45 17.50
C LEU A 53 -13.90 -23.56 18.54
N GLU A 54 -13.68 -24.80 18.07
CA GLU A 54 -13.38 -25.95 18.93
C GLU A 54 -12.09 -25.73 19.72
N ALA A 55 -11.07 -25.08 19.12
CA ALA A 55 -9.84 -24.68 19.81
C ALA A 55 -10.04 -23.52 20.80
N GLY A 56 -11.25 -22.93 20.87
CA GLY A 56 -11.57 -21.84 21.77
C GLY A 56 -10.89 -20.51 21.41
N GLU A 57 -10.55 -20.31 20.15
CA GLU A 57 -9.94 -19.05 19.67
C GLU A 57 -10.94 -17.89 19.56
N ILE A 58 -12.25 -18.16 19.65
CA ILE A 58 -13.30 -17.17 19.38
C ILE A 58 -14.15 -16.91 20.62
N GLU A 59 -14.39 -15.63 20.88
CA GLU A 59 -15.30 -15.16 21.91
C GLU A 59 -16.51 -14.46 21.28
N ARG A 60 -17.67 -14.63 21.93
CA ARG A 60 -18.88 -13.87 21.67
C ARG A 60 -19.32 -13.17 22.95
N ASN A 61 -19.46 -11.86 22.92
CA ASN A 61 -19.86 -11.02 24.05
C ASN A 61 -18.98 -11.22 25.32
N GLY A 62 -17.69 -11.55 25.10
CA GLY A 62 -16.71 -11.79 26.18
C GLY A 62 -16.71 -13.24 26.71
N GLN A 63 -17.50 -14.13 26.13
CA GLN A 63 -17.50 -15.55 26.49
C GLN A 63 -16.90 -16.38 25.38
N ARG A 64 -15.94 -17.25 25.75
CA ARG A 64 -15.30 -18.19 24.85
C ARG A 64 -16.32 -19.21 24.33
N LEU A 65 -16.28 -19.43 23.01
CA LEU A 65 -17.12 -20.42 22.35
C LEU A 65 -16.31 -21.70 22.09
N LEU A 66 -16.95 -22.84 22.31
CA LEU A 66 -16.38 -24.19 22.00
C LEU A 66 -17.19 -24.91 20.92
N GLY A 67 -18.18 -24.24 20.33
CA GLY A 67 -19.01 -24.79 19.28
C GLY A 67 -19.61 -23.72 18.40
N ASP A 68 -20.07 -24.16 17.23
CA ASP A 68 -20.73 -23.32 16.24
C ASP A 68 -22.20 -23.07 16.61
N GLY A 69 -22.73 -21.94 16.22
CA GLY A 69 -24.12 -21.59 16.46
C GLY A 69 -24.53 -20.29 15.79
N PRO A 70 -25.84 -19.99 15.75
CA PRO A 70 -26.33 -18.77 15.12
C PRO A 70 -25.89 -17.53 15.88
N VAL A 71 -25.53 -16.47 15.13
CA VAL A 71 -25.20 -15.16 15.68
C VAL A 71 -26.43 -14.24 15.69
N ALA A 72 -26.46 -13.28 16.64
CA ALA A 72 -27.51 -12.28 16.76
C ALA A 72 -26.98 -10.89 16.35
N VAL A 73 -27.90 -10.00 15.91
CA VAL A 73 -27.56 -8.59 15.62
C VAL A 73 -26.88 -7.95 16.82
N GLY A 74 -25.76 -7.30 16.60
CA GLY A 74 -25.05 -6.59 17.64
C GLY A 74 -24.09 -7.44 18.47
N ASP A 75 -24.05 -8.76 18.30
CA ASP A 75 -23.03 -9.61 18.94
C ASP A 75 -21.64 -9.06 18.68
N ARG A 76 -20.86 -8.97 19.75
CA ARG A 76 -19.44 -8.59 19.71
C ARG A 76 -18.60 -9.85 19.65
N LEU A 77 -17.91 -10.03 18.54
CA LEU A 77 -17.06 -11.17 18.29
C LEU A 77 -15.59 -10.77 18.46
N ALA A 78 -14.79 -11.65 19.05
CA ALA A 78 -13.34 -11.50 19.10
C ALA A 78 -12.68 -12.82 18.68
N TRP A 79 -11.87 -12.76 17.61
CA TRP A 79 -11.02 -13.89 17.22
C TRP A 79 -9.60 -13.63 17.71
N HIS A 80 -9.14 -14.42 18.64
CA HIS A 80 -7.78 -14.43 19.18
C HIS A 80 -6.91 -15.34 18.32
N ARG A 81 -6.44 -14.78 17.21
CA ARG A 81 -5.56 -15.51 16.30
C ARG A 81 -4.25 -15.86 17.02
N PRO A 82 -3.88 -17.15 17.09
CA PRO A 82 -2.61 -17.56 17.66
C PRO A 82 -1.40 -16.92 16.97
N PRO A 83 -0.20 -16.91 17.61
CA PRO A 83 1.03 -16.47 16.98
C PRO A 83 1.30 -17.18 15.64
N TRP A 84 1.78 -16.40 14.67
CA TRP A 84 2.23 -16.93 13.38
C TRP A 84 3.57 -16.34 13.00
N ARG A 85 4.28 -17.02 12.10
CA ARG A 85 5.56 -16.55 11.58
C ARG A 85 5.34 -15.43 10.57
N GLU A 86 5.83 -14.23 10.85
CA GLU A 86 5.88 -13.13 9.91
C GLU A 86 7.12 -13.26 9.04
N GLU A 87 6.99 -12.90 7.75
CA GLU A 87 8.11 -12.90 6.81
C GLU A 87 9.18 -11.87 7.21
N ALA A 88 10.41 -12.10 6.76
CA ALA A 88 11.48 -11.12 6.87
C ALA A 88 11.12 -9.85 6.08
N VAL A 89 11.49 -8.69 6.61
CA VAL A 89 11.27 -7.40 5.97
C VAL A 89 12.52 -6.53 6.08
N PRO A 90 12.78 -5.61 5.12
CA PRO A 90 13.80 -4.59 5.31
C PRO A 90 13.42 -3.72 6.51
N ALA A 91 14.35 -3.51 7.43
CA ALA A 91 14.12 -2.74 8.64
C ALA A 91 14.89 -1.40 8.67
N HIS A 92 15.42 -0.99 7.55
CA HIS A 92 16.13 0.28 7.37
C HIS A 92 15.30 1.24 6.52
N TRP A 93 15.51 2.52 6.71
CA TRP A 93 14.99 3.60 5.87
C TRP A 93 15.86 4.85 6.02
N GLY A 94 15.86 5.71 5.02
CA GLY A 94 16.42 7.06 5.11
C GLY A 94 15.47 8.00 5.85
N VAL A 95 16.02 8.91 6.65
CA VAL A 95 15.28 10.07 7.16
C VAL A 95 15.52 11.21 6.19
N VAL A 96 14.44 11.68 5.53
CA VAL A 96 14.50 12.77 4.55
C VAL A 96 14.27 14.13 5.21
N HIS A 97 13.41 14.16 6.24
CA HIS A 97 13.11 15.36 7.02
C HIS A 97 12.73 14.97 8.44
N ASP A 98 13.20 15.73 9.43
CA ASP A 98 12.77 15.66 10.83
C ASP A 98 12.92 17.02 11.48
N ASP A 99 11.81 17.68 11.83
CA ASP A 99 11.79 18.99 12.51
C ASP A 99 11.39 18.88 13.99
N GLY A 100 11.31 17.67 14.51
CA GLY A 100 10.89 17.37 15.89
C GLY A 100 9.41 16.99 16.02
N ASP A 101 8.55 17.36 15.07
CA ASP A 101 7.16 16.88 14.97
C ASP A 101 6.92 16.07 13.68
N LEU A 102 7.19 16.68 12.53
CA LEU A 102 7.10 16.04 11.23
C LEU A 102 8.34 15.18 10.97
N LEU A 103 8.13 13.89 10.73
CA LEU A 103 9.17 12.97 10.30
C LEU A 103 8.80 12.41 8.93
N VAL A 104 9.66 12.58 7.93
CA VAL A 104 9.47 12.00 6.60
C VAL A 104 10.57 10.98 6.31
N LEU A 105 10.14 9.78 6.01
CA LEU A 105 11.02 8.64 5.75
C LEU A 105 11.09 8.33 4.26
N ASP A 106 12.24 7.88 3.78
CA ASP A 106 12.37 7.18 2.51
C ASP A 106 12.15 5.68 2.76
N LYS A 107 10.91 5.23 2.58
CA LYS A 107 10.50 3.86 2.88
C LYS A 107 11.03 2.88 1.84
N PRO A 108 11.68 1.78 2.22
CA PRO A 108 12.10 0.74 1.29
C PRO A 108 10.92 -0.07 0.74
N ALA A 109 11.13 -0.76 -0.40
CA ALA A 109 10.22 -1.78 -0.90
C ALA A 109 10.17 -2.99 0.05
N GLY A 110 9.02 -3.65 0.15
CA GLY A 110 8.86 -4.87 0.96
C GLY A 110 8.44 -4.64 2.41
N LEU A 111 8.54 -3.41 2.95
CA LEU A 111 8.16 -3.08 4.31
C LEU A 111 6.72 -2.55 4.37
N PRO A 112 5.77 -3.26 5.05
CA PRO A 112 4.42 -2.75 5.30
C PRO A 112 4.43 -1.54 6.22
N VAL A 113 3.49 -0.60 6.03
CA VAL A 113 3.39 0.61 6.90
C VAL A 113 2.66 0.31 8.20
N LEU A 114 1.50 -0.33 8.12
CA LEU A 114 0.60 -0.59 9.25
C LEU A 114 0.29 -2.07 9.37
N PRO A 115 -0.09 -2.54 10.56
CA PRO A 115 -0.55 -3.92 10.76
C PRO A 115 -1.70 -4.27 9.82
N ALA A 116 -1.49 -5.26 8.97
CA ALA A 116 -2.47 -5.79 8.04
C ALA A 116 -2.02 -7.16 7.47
N GLY A 117 -2.98 -7.98 7.10
CA GLY A 117 -2.71 -9.27 6.45
C GLY A 117 -1.87 -10.22 7.30
N GLY A 118 -0.68 -10.55 6.84
CA GLY A 118 0.27 -11.42 7.54
C GLY A 118 1.25 -10.69 8.45
N PHE A 119 1.17 -9.36 8.60
CA PHE A 119 2.14 -8.53 9.30
C PHE A 119 1.47 -7.78 10.44
N VAL A 120 2.02 -7.90 11.64
CA VAL A 120 1.64 -7.14 12.84
C VAL A 120 2.86 -6.44 13.43
N GLU A 121 3.93 -7.20 13.67
CA GLU A 121 5.16 -6.70 14.30
C GLU A 121 6.17 -6.17 13.27
N HIS A 122 6.17 -6.71 12.05
CA HIS A 122 7.08 -6.34 10.96
C HIS A 122 6.50 -5.21 10.10
N THR A 123 6.24 -4.05 10.73
CA THR A 123 5.67 -2.86 10.08
C THR A 123 6.43 -1.60 10.47
N VAL A 124 6.39 -0.57 9.61
CA VAL A 124 6.97 0.75 9.94
C VAL A 124 6.46 1.25 11.29
N LEU A 125 5.16 1.16 11.54
CA LEU A 125 4.57 1.60 12.81
C LEU A 125 5.23 0.94 14.02
N ARG A 126 5.38 -0.38 14.01
CA ARG A 126 5.98 -1.12 15.13
C ARG A 126 7.48 -0.83 15.28
N LEU A 127 8.18 -0.68 14.16
CA LEU A 127 9.59 -0.29 14.17
C LEU A 127 9.78 1.13 14.72
N LEU A 128 8.92 2.08 14.35
CA LEU A 128 8.93 3.43 14.94
C LEU A 128 8.63 3.40 16.45
N GLU A 129 7.62 2.64 16.88
CA GLU A 129 7.31 2.47 18.31
C GLU A 129 8.49 1.91 19.10
N ARG A 130 9.27 1.00 18.52
CA ARG A 130 10.47 0.45 19.19
C ARG A 130 11.63 1.44 19.21
N ARG A 131 11.91 2.11 18.09
CA ARG A 131 13.06 3.04 17.93
C ARG A 131 12.89 4.33 18.73
N HIS A 132 11.67 4.87 18.73
CA HIS A 132 11.35 6.18 19.35
C HIS A 132 10.64 6.05 20.70
N ARG A 133 10.73 4.88 21.35
CA ARG A 133 10.03 4.61 22.61
C ARG A 133 10.37 5.61 23.73
N GLN A 134 11.60 6.09 23.74
CA GLN A 134 12.13 6.98 24.77
C GLN A 134 12.34 8.42 24.28
N ASP A 135 11.91 8.74 23.06
CA ASP A 135 12.09 10.07 22.52
C ASP A 135 11.22 11.09 23.28
N PRO A 136 11.80 12.23 23.73
CA PRO A 136 11.03 13.25 24.44
C PRO A 136 9.89 13.84 23.63
N GLY A 137 10.03 13.93 22.30
CA GLY A 137 9.01 14.39 21.37
C GLY A 137 7.87 13.40 21.11
N GLY A 138 7.98 12.19 21.65
CA GLY A 138 7.04 11.11 21.45
C GLY A 138 7.27 10.29 20.17
N VAL A 139 6.51 9.22 20.03
CA VAL A 139 6.63 8.29 18.91
C VAL A 139 5.99 8.86 17.64
N PRO A 140 6.74 9.06 16.56
CA PRO A 140 6.16 9.46 15.28
C PRO A 140 5.27 8.34 14.73
N ARG A 141 4.09 8.71 14.23
CA ARG A 141 3.12 7.77 13.67
C ARG A 141 2.81 8.10 12.21
N PRO A 142 2.75 7.11 11.31
CA PRO A 142 2.36 7.34 9.93
C PRO A 142 0.99 8.00 9.83
N VAL A 143 0.89 9.07 9.04
CA VAL A 143 -0.37 9.81 8.78
C VAL A 143 -1.06 9.36 7.49
N HIS A 144 -0.38 8.59 6.67
CA HIS A 144 -0.90 7.90 5.50
C HIS A 144 -0.18 6.55 5.33
N ARG A 145 -0.54 5.82 4.30
CA ARG A 145 0.12 4.55 3.99
C ARG A 145 0.56 4.49 2.53
N LEU A 146 1.66 3.81 2.31
CA LEU A 146 2.12 3.35 1.01
C LEU A 146 1.89 1.84 0.90
N GLY A 147 1.76 1.31 -0.31
CA GLY A 147 1.76 -0.13 -0.54
C GLY A 147 3.06 -0.77 -0.04
N ARG A 148 3.04 -2.07 0.29
CA ARG A 148 4.21 -2.79 0.81
C ARG A 148 5.43 -2.59 -0.08
N PHE A 149 5.26 -2.67 -1.40
CA PHE A 149 6.33 -2.55 -2.39
C PHE A 149 6.50 -1.13 -2.98
N THR A 150 5.64 -0.18 -2.63
CA THR A 150 5.83 1.22 -2.96
C THR A 150 6.92 1.79 -2.07
N THR A 151 7.92 2.46 -2.67
CA THR A 151 9.04 3.12 -1.99
C THR A 151 8.80 4.61 -1.79
N GLY A 152 9.72 5.28 -1.12
CA GLY A 152 9.79 6.74 -1.06
C GLY A 152 9.05 7.37 0.12
N LEU A 153 8.64 8.62 -0.04
CA LEU A 153 8.21 9.51 1.03
C LEU A 153 7.01 8.98 1.83
N LEU A 154 7.26 8.60 3.07
CA LEU A 154 6.25 8.25 4.05
C LEU A 154 6.23 9.29 5.17
N VAL A 155 5.14 10.02 5.27
CA VAL A 155 4.95 11.09 6.25
C VAL A 155 4.46 10.52 7.57
N CYS A 156 5.15 10.89 8.66
CA CYS A 156 4.80 10.57 10.03
C CYS A 156 4.75 11.87 10.84
N ALA A 157 4.01 11.90 11.94
CA ALA A 157 4.02 13.03 12.87
C ALA A 157 3.91 12.56 14.33
N ARG A 158 4.52 13.32 15.24
CA ARG A 158 4.53 13.02 16.67
C ARG A 158 3.28 13.56 17.36
N GLN A 159 2.87 14.79 17.06
CA GLN A 159 1.75 15.44 17.74
C GLN A 159 0.38 14.98 17.18
N PRO A 160 -0.63 14.75 18.04
CA PRO A 160 -1.97 14.36 17.59
C PRO A 160 -2.63 15.37 16.64
N ALA A 161 -2.46 16.68 16.89
CA ALA A 161 -2.99 17.75 16.06
C ALA A 161 -2.40 17.71 14.64
N SER A 162 -1.07 17.58 14.54
CA SER A 162 -0.36 17.46 13.26
C SER A 162 -0.77 16.19 12.50
N ARG A 163 -0.95 15.06 13.21
CA ARG A 163 -1.45 13.83 12.59
C ARG A 163 -2.84 13.99 11.98
N ALA A 164 -3.76 14.62 12.70
CA ALA A 164 -5.12 14.86 12.23
C ALA A 164 -5.09 15.76 10.97
N TRP A 165 -4.41 16.89 11.05
CA TRP A 165 -4.27 17.86 9.96
C TRP A 165 -3.61 17.25 8.71
N LEU A 166 -2.47 16.56 8.86
CA LEU A 166 -1.76 15.91 7.76
C LEU A 166 -2.60 14.79 7.13
N SER A 167 -3.28 13.98 7.95
CA SER A 167 -4.11 12.89 7.43
C SER A 167 -5.25 13.40 6.55
N GLU A 168 -5.85 14.53 6.90
CA GLU A 168 -6.88 15.17 6.10
C GLU A 168 -6.31 15.66 4.76
N ARG A 169 -5.21 16.42 4.79
CA ARG A 169 -4.54 16.98 3.61
C ARG A 169 -4.05 15.90 2.64
N LEU A 170 -3.44 14.84 3.18
CA LEU A 170 -2.90 13.76 2.36
C LEU A 170 -3.98 12.82 1.79
N ARG A 171 -5.16 12.77 2.39
CA ARG A 171 -6.27 11.92 1.94
C ARG A 171 -6.96 12.45 0.70
N ASP A 172 -7.30 13.73 0.68
CA ASP A 172 -8.07 14.35 -0.40
C ASP A 172 -7.62 15.79 -0.64
N ASN A 173 -6.60 15.94 -1.47
CA ASN A 173 -6.06 17.23 -1.84
C ASN A 173 -6.94 17.97 -2.86
N ALA A 174 -7.80 17.27 -3.58
CA ALA A 174 -8.70 17.90 -4.55
C ALA A 174 -9.72 18.82 -3.86
N THR A 175 -10.12 18.49 -2.63
CA THR A 175 -11.12 19.22 -1.86
C THR A 175 -10.51 20.23 -0.91
N VAL A 176 -9.40 19.87 -0.24
CA VAL A 176 -8.79 20.69 0.84
C VAL A 176 -7.67 21.58 0.33
N GLY A 177 -6.98 21.20 -0.75
CA GLY A 177 -5.84 21.94 -1.30
C GLY A 177 -4.59 21.94 -0.40
N GLY A 178 -3.54 22.61 -0.86
CA GLY A 178 -2.30 22.83 -0.09
C GLY A 178 -1.39 21.62 0.07
N CYS A 179 -1.63 20.52 -0.68
CA CYS A 179 -0.76 19.37 -0.72
C CYS A 179 -0.68 18.83 -2.15
N ARG A 180 0.51 18.58 -2.65
CA ARG A 180 0.72 17.91 -3.94
C ARG A 180 1.63 16.71 -3.74
N LYS A 181 1.19 15.55 -4.22
CA LYS A 181 1.92 14.28 -4.17
C LYS A 181 2.26 13.86 -5.58
N VAL A 182 3.54 13.68 -5.85
CA VAL A 182 4.03 13.21 -7.13
C VAL A 182 4.79 11.91 -6.91
N TYR A 183 4.50 10.94 -7.76
CA TYR A 183 5.14 9.63 -7.77
C TYR A 183 5.95 9.47 -9.04
N ARG A 184 6.99 8.64 -9.01
CA ARG A 184 7.61 8.06 -10.20
C ARG A 184 7.25 6.60 -10.31
N ALA A 185 7.03 6.14 -11.53
CA ALA A 185 6.70 4.74 -11.80
C ALA A 185 7.33 4.30 -13.13
N LEU A 186 7.64 3.01 -13.22
CA LEU A 186 7.94 2.37 -14.49
C LEU A 186 6.66 1.75 -15.03
N ALA A 187 6.24 2.16 -16.22
CA ALA A 187 5.11 1.59 -16.96
C ALA A 187 5.60 0.65 -18.06
N GLU A 188 4.76 -0.25 -18.54
CA GLU A 188 5.05 -1.07 -19.71
C GLU A 188 5.39 -0.15 -20.91
N PRO A 189 6.46 -0.46 -21.69
CA PRO A 189 7.04 0.46 -22.65
C PRO A 189 6.13 0.71 -23.85
N GLY A 190 6.11 1.95 -24.32
CA GLY A 190 5.49 2.35 -25.59
C GLY A 190 3.97 2.33 -25.61
N LEU A 191 3.30 2.14 -24.47
CA LEU A 191 1.83 1.98 -24.40
C LEU A 191 1.09 3.29 -24.12
N LEU A 192 1.76 4.28 -23.52
CA LEU A 192 1.16 5.60 -23.32
C LEU A 192 1.23 6.39 -24.63
N ALA A 193 0.10 6.92 -25.08
CA ALA A 193 0.02 7.79 -26.24
C ALA A 193 0.45 9.23 -25.89
N LEU A 194 1.67 9.36 -25.35
CA LEU A 194 2.31 10.63 -24.95
C LEU A 194 3.72 10.69 -25.51
N ALA A 195 4.18 11.86 -25.89
CA ALA A 195 5.59 12.11 -26.11
C ALA A 195 6.30 12.46 -24.79
N PRO A 196 7.63 12.27 -24.68
CA PRO A 196 8.39 12.73 -23.50
C PRO A 196 8.14 14.22 -23.20
N GLY A 197 7.83 14.53 -21.94
CA GLY A 197 7.42 15.86 -21.48
C GLY A 197 5.91 16.14 -21.56
N GLU A 198 5.15 15.37 -22.31
CA GLU A 198 3.69 15.54 -22.37
C GLU A 198 2.98 14.96 -21.14
N SER A 199 1.85 15.57 -20.81
CA SER A 199 1.02 15.20 -19.68
C SER A 199 -0.42 14.90 -20.08
N LEU A 200 -1.01 13.91 -19.42
CA LEU A 200 -2.43 13.54 -19.55
C LEU A 200 -3.09 13.60 -18.17
N ARG A 201 -4.16 14.38 -18.05
CA ARG A 201 -5.05 14.33 -16.89
C ARG A 201 -6.09 13.23 -17.10
N PHE A 202 -6.16 12.30 -16.17
CA PHE A 202 -7.10 11.18 -16.20
C PHE A 202 -8.01 11.23 -14.98
N GLU A 203 -9.31 11.30 -15.24
CA GLU A 203 -10.38 11.20 -14.24
C GLU A 203 -11.08 9.87 -14.42
N GLY A 204 -10.88 8.97 -13.47
CA GLY A 204 -11.40 7.61 -13.54
C GLY A 204 -11.87 7.13 -12.17
N ALA A 205 -13.10 6.62 -12.10
CA ALA A 205 -13.59 6.04 -10.86
C ALA A 205 -12.90 4.71 -10.55
N ILE A 206 -12.73 4.44 -9.25
CA ILE A 206 -12.16 3.21 -8.71
C ILE A 206 -13.21 2.54 -7.83
N GLY A 207 -13.57 1.30 -8.17
CA GLY A 207 -14.62 0.57 -7.49
C GLY A 207 -14.20 -0.82 -7.02
N ARG A 208 -14.95 -1.36 -6.08
CA ARG A 208 -14.75 -2.74 -5.63
C ARG A 208 -15.49 -3.68 -6.57
N ARG A 209 -14.77 -4.59 -7.20
CA ARG A 209 -15.29 -5.59 -8.16
C ARG A 209 -15.10 -7.01 -7.62
N PRO A 210 -15.95 -7.97 -8.01
CA PRO A 210 -15.80 -9.37 -7.61
C PRO A 210 -14.42 -9.93 -7.93
N HIS A 211 -13.87 -10.73 -7.02
CA HIS A 211 -12.60 -11.40 -7.21
C HIS A 211 -12.68 -12.81 -6.59
N PRO A 212 -12.27 -13.87 -7.31
CA PRO A 212 -12.53 -15.24 -6.90
C PRO A 212 -11.88 -15.62 -5.56
N ARG A 213 -10.68 -15.10 -5.28
CA ARG A 213 -9.94 -15.40 -4.04
C ARG A 213 -10.20 -14.43 -2.90
N LEU A 214 -10.52 -13.15 -3.21
CA LEU A 214 -10.58 -12.07 -2.21
C LEU A 214 -12.00 -11.53 -2.00
N GLY A 215 -12.97 -12.09 -2.71
CA GLY A 215 -14.33 -11.64 -2.72
C GLY A 215 -14.52 -10.33 -3.50
N ARG A 216 -13.91 -9.25 -3.11
CA ARG A 216 -13.94 -7.97 -3.84
C ARG A 216 -12.59 -7.28 -3.76
N ILE A 217 -12.15 -6.70 -4.87
CA ILE A 217 -10.91 -5.96 -4.99
C ILE A 217 -11.15 -4.61 -5.69
N TRP A 218 -10.28 -3.64 -5.45
CA TRP A 218 -10.30 -2.37 -6.14
C TRP A 218 -9.83 -2.53 -7.59
N CYS A 219 -10.63 -2.03 -8.54
CA CYS A 219 -10.36 -2.04 -9.98
C CYS A 219 -10.81 -0.71 -10.59
N ALA A 220 -10.45 -0.46 -11.84
CA ALA A 220 -11.06 0.61 -12.62
C ALA A 220 -12.58 0.40 -12.72
N ALA A 221 -13.32 1.50 -12.66
CA ALA A 221 -14.78 1.54 -12.78
C ALA A 221 -15.18 2.46 -13.94
N PRO A 222 -15.03 1.99 -15.20
CA PRO A 222 -15.41 2.81 -16.38
C PRO A 222 -16.89 3.15 -16.40
N PHE A 223 -17.72 2.31 -15.77
CA PHE A 223 -19.15 2.57 -15.51
C PHE A 223 -19.36 2.62 -14.01
N PRO A 224 -19.28 3.83 -13.39
CA PRO A 224 -19.36 3.97 -11.95
C PRO A 224 -20.70 3.49 -11.36
N GLN A 225 -20.62 2.85 -10.20
CA GLN A 225 -21.76 2.38 -9.42
C GLN A 225 -21.80 3.10 -8.06
N PRO A 226 -22.93 3.11 -7.35
CA PRO A 226 -22.98 3.63 -5.99
C PRO A 226 -21.89 3.01 -5.10
N GLY A 227 -21.12 3.86 -4.43
CA GLY A 227 -19.98 3.45 -3.61
C GLY A 227 -18.62 3.37 -4.32
N ASP A 228 -18.56 3.58 -5.64
CA ASP A 228 -17.31 3.79 -6.34
C ASP A 228 -16.74 5.18 -6.02
N LEU A 229 -15.42 5.26 -5.96
CA LEU A 229 -14.68 6.45 -5.55
C LEU A 229 -14.16 7.19 -6.77
N SER A 230 -14.50 8.47 -6.90
CA SER A 230 -13.87 9.34 -7.89
C SER A 230 -12.38 9.46 -7.60
N ALA A 231 -11.56 9.43 -8.65
CA ALA A 231 -10.12 9.56 -8.55
C ALA A 231 -9.58 10.37 -9.74
N CYS A 232 -8.55 11.18 -9.47
CA CYS A 232 -7.92 12.01 -10.48
C CYS A 232 -6.41 11.91 -10.37
N SER A 233 -5.75 11.64 -11.51
CA SER A 233 -4.31 11.59 -11.66
C SER A 233 -3.87 12.37 -12.90
N THR A 234 -2.71 13.01 -12.83
CA THR A 234 -2.03 13.59 -13.99
C THR A 234 -0.76 12.80 -14.22
N LEU A 235 -0.66 12.14 -15.38
CA LEU A 235 0.49 11.37 -15.79
C LEU A 235 1.34 12.22 -16.73
N THR A 236 2.65 12.28 -16.51
CA THR A 236 3.63 12.91 -17.42
C THR A 236 4.63 11.86 -17.84
N LEU A 237 4.79 11.63 -19.13
CA LEU A 237 5.86 10.78 -19.64
C LEU A 237 7.18 11.53 -19.48
N LEU A 238 8.07 11.08 -18.62
CA LEU A 238 9.39 11.69 -18.42
C LEU A 238 10.38 11.20 -19.48
N GLU A 239 10.49 9.89 -19.63
CA GLU A 239 11.44 9.25 -20.52
C GLU A 239 10.82 7.99 -21.12
N ARG A 240 11.12 7.73 -22.39
CA ARG A 240 10.76 6.49 -23.08
C ARG A 240 11.99 5.64 -23.33
N HIS A 241 11.92 4.36 -22.97
CA HIS A 241 12.99 3.40 -23.18
C HIS A 241 12.41 2.05 -23.63
N PRO A 242 13.11 1.25 -24.43
CA PRO A 242 12.62 -0.06 -24.87
C PRO A 242 12.22 -1.02 -23.74
N ALA A 243 12.81 -0.88 -22.55
CA ALA A 243 12.50 -1.74 -21.40
C ALA A 243 11.36 -1.22 -20.52
N ALA A 244 11.09 0.09 -20.50
CA ALA A 244 10.06 0.72 -19.67
C ALA A 244 9.84 2.17 -20.06
N ASP A 245 8.65 2.71 -19.84
CA ASP A 245 8.38 4.14 -19.83
C ASP A 245 8.50 4.66 -18.37
N LEU A 246 9.35 5.68 -18.15
CA LEU A 246 9.42 6.38 -16.86
C LEU A 246 8.35 7.47 -16.84
N VAL A 247 7.44 7.37 -15.89
CA VAL A 247 6.33 8.33 -15.75
C VAL A 247 6.33 9.01 -14.39
N ALA A 248 6.04 10.31 -14.37
CA ALA A 248 5.63 11.01 -13.15
C ALA A 248 4.10 11.00 -13.05
N VAL A 249 3.58 10.74 -11.86
CA VAL A 249 2.13 10.71 -11.61
C VAL A 249 1.80 11.60 -10.43
N ALA A 250 1.19 12.75 -10.70
CA ALA A 250 0.60 13.61 -9.67
C ALA A 250 -0.82 13.13 -9.35
N ILE A 251 -1.13 12.94 -8.08
CA ILE A 251 -2.45 12.48 -7.64
C ILE A 251 -3.16 13.57 -6.83
N ALA A 252 -4.40 13.90 -7.22
CA ALA A 252 -5.27 14.82 -6.48
C ALA A 252 -6.04 14.10 -5.36
N THR A 253 -6.23 12.79 -5.47
CA THR A 253 -6.91 11.93 -4.50
C THR A 253 -5.99 10.80 -4.06
N GLY A 254 -6.22 10.22 -2.88
CA GLY A 254 -5.42 9.10 -2.35
C GLY A 254 -6.21 7.79 -2.29
N ARG A 255 -6.78 7.33 -3.42
CA ARG A 255 -7.60 6.11 -3.44
C ARG A 255 -6.72 4.84 -3.43
N PRO A 256 -7.24 3.70 -2.94
CA PRO A 256 -6.47 2.46 -2.92
C PRO A 256 -6.00 2.06 -4.30
N HIS A 257 -4.71 1.77 -4.45
CA HIS A 257 -4.04 1.35 -5.68
C HIS A 257 -4.22 2.31 -6.88
N GLN A 258 -4.58 3.58 -6.64
CA GLN A 258 -4.99 4.53 -7.66
C GLN A 258 -4.03 4.58 -8.86
N ILE A 259 -2.74 4.78 -8.65
CA ILE A 259 -1.74 4.90 -9.73
C ILE A 259 -1.68 3.61 -10.54
N ARG A 260 -1.61 2.45 -9.88
CA ARG A 260 -1.59 1.14 -10.54
C ARG A 260 -2.82 0.92 -11.42
N ILE A 261 -4.01 1.27 -10.89
CA ILE A 261 -5.29 1.13 -11.58
C ILE A 261 -5.39 2.12 -12.74
N HIS A 262 -5.01 3.39 -12.53
CA HIS A 262 -5.10 4.42 -13.58
C HIS A 262 -4.14 4.15 -14.74
N CYS A 263 -2.89 3.78 -14.46
CA CYS A 263 -1.95 3.37 -15.50
C CYS A 263 -2.49 2.18 -16.31
N ALA A 264 -3.00 1.17 -15.61
CA ALA A 264 -3.61 0.00 -16.27
C ALA A 264 -4.88 0.34 -17.06
N ALA A 265 -5.73 1.24 -16.57
CA ALA A 265 -6.92 1.72 -17.27
C ALA A 265 -6.59 2.48 -18.56
N LEU A 266 -5.47 3.21 -18.57
CA LEU A 266 -4.91 3.90 -19.72
C LEU A 266 -4.17 2.95 -20.70
N GLY A 267 -4.20 1.64 -20.44
CA GLY A 267 -3.57 0.63 -21.29
C GLY A 267 -2.09 0.40 -21.03
N ALA A 268 -1.47 1.14 -20.10
CA ALA A 268 -0.06 1.07 -19.75
C ALA A 268 0.11 0.68 -18.25
N PRO A 269 -0.15 -0.58 -17.87
CA PRO A 269 0.03 -1.02 -16.50
C PRO A 269 1.48 -0.81 -16.06
N LEU A 270 1.71 -0.75 -14.75
CA LEU A 270 3.07 -0.65 -14.24
C LEU A 270 3.86 -1.90 -14.62
N LEU A 271 5.10 -1.70 -15.02
CA LEU A 271 6.00 -2.78 -15.41
C LEU A 271 6.13 -3.81 -14.28
N GLY A 272 5.86 -5.07 -14.60
CA GLY A 272 5.90 -6.17 -13.64
C GLY A 272 4.76 -6.17 -12.62
N ASP A 273 3.69 -5.40 -12.81
CA ASP A 273 2.54 -5.44 -11.89
C ASP A 273 1.86 -6.81 -11.94
N PRO A 274 1.89 -7.59 -10.83
CA PRO A 274 1.32 -8.93 -10.82
C PRO A 274 -0.20 -8.93 -10.79
N LEU A 275 -0.83 -7.80 -10.45
CA LEU A 275 -2.26 -7.73 -10.14
C LEU A 275 -3.09 -7.10 -11.24
N TYR A 276 -2.68 -5.93 -11.76
CA TYR A 276 -3.50 -5.17 -12.71
C TYR A 276 -3.15 -5.46 -14.17
N LEU A 277 -4.20 -5.66 -14.95
CA LEU A 277 -4.15 -5.88 -16.40
C LEU A 277 -4.51 -4.60 -17.14
N ARG A 278 -4.14 -4.51 -18.41
CA ARG A 278 -4.64 -3.49 -19.32
C ARG A 278 -6.16 -3.38 -19.22
N GLY A 279 -6.67 -2.14 -19.16
CA GLY A 279 -8.08 -1.85 -18.88
C GLY A 279 -8.42 -1.74 -17.40
N GLY A 280 -7.45 -1.92 -16.48
CA GLY A 280 -7.63 -1.69 -15.03
C GLY A 280 -8.37 -2.78 -14.26
N GLY A 281 -8.59 -3.93 -14.90
CA GLY A 281 -9.08 -5.14 -14.24
C GLY A 281 -7.98 -5.84 -13.45
N ALA A 282 -8.37 -6.79 -12.57
CA ALA A 282 -7.43 -7.55 -11.75
C ALA A 282 -7.28 -8.99 -12.23
N ARG A 283 -6.05 -9.54 -12.11
CA ARG A 283 -5.77 -10.97 -12.37
C ARG A 283 -6.44 -11.85 -11.32
N PRO A 284 -7.21 -12.89 -11.71
CA PRO A 284 -7.94 -13.73 -10.75
C PRO A 284 -7.05 -14.48 -9.74
N GLN A 285 -5.81 -14.81 -10.11
CA GLN A 285 -4.88 -15.58 -9.29
C GLN A 285 -3.98 -14.71 -8.41
N ALA A 286 -3.83 -13.42 -8.72
CA ALA A 286 -2.92 -12.54 -8.02
C ALA A 286 -3.49 -12.02 -6.69
N LEU A 287 -2.60 -11.63 -5.79
CA LEU A 287 -2.94 -11.03 -4.50
C LEU A 287 -2.48 -9.57 -4.44
N PRO A 288 -3.21 -8.69 -3.74
CA PRO A 288 -2.85 -7.27 -3.61
C PRO A 288 -1.47 -7.00 -3.02
N GLY A 289 -1.01 -7.93 -2.17
CA GLY A 289 0.29 -7.84 -1.51
C GLY A 289 1.45 -8.39 -2.33
N ALA A 290 1.22 -8.90 -3.55
CA ALA A 290 2.30 -9.37 -4.41
C ALA A 290 3.15 -8.20 -4.91
N GLY A 291 4.48 -8.38 -4.93
CA GLY A 291 5.44 -7.42 -5.44
C GLY A 291 5.70 -7.57 -6.93
N GLY A 292 6.59 -6.75 -7.47
CA GLY A 292 7.03 -6.79 -8.85
C GLY A 292 6.95 -5.45 -9.57
N TYR A 293 6.02 -4.57 -9.20
CA TYR A 293 5.92 -3.23 -9.76
C TYR A 293 6.90 -2.26 -9.09
N GLN A 294 7.33 -1.24 -9.83
CA GLN A 294 8.19 -0.17 -9.34
C GLN A 294 7.40 1.13 -9.28
N LEU A 295 7.17 1.61 -8.07
CA LEU A 295 6.42 2.83 -7.77
C LEU A 295 7.06 3.51 -6.56
N GLN A 296 7.37 4.79 -6.70
CA GLN A 296 8.01 5.59 -5.66
C GLN A 296 7.23 6.87 -5.39
N ALA A 297 6.87 7.13 -4.14
CA ALA A 297 6.42 8.43 -3.67
C ALA A 297 7.63 9.39 -3.72
N TRP A 298 7.72 10.17 -4.80
CA TRP A 298 8.92 10.91 -5.16
C TRP A 298 9.00 12.30 -4.53
N ARG A 299 7.95 13.11 -4.72
CA ARG A 299 7.91 14.51 -4.27
C ARG A 299 6.63 14.78 -3.50
N LEU A 300 6.76 15.55 -2.42
CA LEU A 300 5.67 16.10 -1.62
C LEU A 300 5.83 17.61 -1.52
N GLU A 301 4.82 18.34 -1.94
CA GLU A 301 4.68 19.78 -1.68
C GLU A 301 3.53 19.96 -0.67
N LEU A 302 3.79 20.66 0.41
CA LEU A 302 2.83 20.82 1.51
C LEU A 302 2.84 22.28 1.97
N ARG A 303 1.67 22.91 2.05
CA ARG A 303 1.52 24.20 2.71
C ARG A 303 1.15 23.97 4.17
N GLN A 304 2.03 24.42 5.07
CA GLN A 304 1.84 24.30 6.51
C GLN A 304 0.77 25.27 7.02
N PRO A 305 0.23 25.09 8.26
CA PRO A 305 -0.80 25.98 8.83
C PRO A 305 -0.37 27.45 8.96
N ASP A 306 0.92 27.69 9.17
CA ASP A 306 1.54 29.02 9.25
C ASP A 306 1.74 29.69 7.87
N GLY A 307 1.37 29.00 6.78
CA GLY A 307 1.48 29.46 5.40
C GLY A 307 2.81 29.13 4.72
N HIS A 308 3.81 28.61 5.43
CA HIS A 308 5.07 28.20 4.84
C HIS A 308 4.89 27.00 3.90
N GLY A 309 5.58 27.06 2.77
CA GLY A 309 5.67 25.93 1.83
C GLY A 309 6.78 24.97 2.26
N LEU A 310 6.47 23.69 2.33
CA LEU A 310 7.44 22.63 2.53
C LEU A 310 7.48 21.76 1.27
N GLU A 311 8.66 21.64 0.66
CA GLU A 311 8.89 20.77 -0.49
C GLU A 311 9.93 19.72 -0.12
N ILE A 312 9.59 18.45 -0.32
CA ILE A 312 10.45 17.32 0.04
C ILE A 312 10.52 16.37 -1.16
N GLU A 313 11.73 15.96 -1.49
CA GLU A 313 12.00 14.92 -2.50
C GLU A 313 12.83 13.78 -1.90
N VAL A 314 12.67 12.59 -2.46
CA VAL A 314 13.58 11.48 -2.13
C VAL A 314 14.98 11.78 -2.65
N PRO A 315 16.04 11.37 -1.91
CA PRO A 315 17.43 11.60 -2.34
C PRO A 315 17.81 10.88 -3.65
N ALA A 316 17.20 9.72 -3.90
CA ALA A 316 17.44 8.91 -5.07
C ALA A 316 16.13 8.64 -5.83
N PRO A 317 15.74 9.50 -6.78
CA PRO A 317 14.54 9.32 -7.58
C PRO A 317 14.61 8.03 -8.42
N LEU A 318 13.48 7.31 -8.51
CA LEU A 318 13.34 6.17 -9.41
C LEU A 318 13.68 6.60 -10.85
N ALA A 319 14.62 5.90 -11.47
CA ALA A 319 15.08 6.13 -12.82
C ALA A 319 14.86 4.87 -13.69
N LEU A 320 15.03 5.02 -15.00
CA LEU A 320 15.11 3.87 -15.88
C LEU A 320 16.31 2.98 -15.48
N PRO A 321 16.18 1.66 -15.61
CA PRO A 321 17.33 0.80 -15.46
C PRO A 321 18.40 1.20 -16.48
N ASP A 322 19.66 1.20 -16.08
CA ASP A 322 20.78 1.41 -17.01
C ASP A 322 20.58 0.53 -18.24
N ALA A 323 20.74 1.10 -19.43
CA ALA A 323 20.71 0.31 -20.66
C ALA A 323 21.72 -0.84 -20.48
N PRO A 324 21.35 -2.10 -20.82
CA PRO A 324 22.28 -3.18 -20.75
C PRO A 324 23.51 -2.75 -21.55
N LYS A 325 24.69 -2.69 -20.91
CA LYS A 325 25.94 -2.43 -21.59
C LYS A 325 26.03 -3.50 -22.66
N VAL A 326 25.79 -3.12 -23.92
CA VAL A 326 26.01 -4.01 -25.07
C VAL A 326 27.48 -4.38 -24.96
N PRO A 327 27.85 -5.66 -24.79
CA PRO A 327 29.23 -6.03 -24.79
C PRO A 327 29.81 -5.52 -26.12
N PRO A 328 31.02 -4.96 -26.13
CA PRO A 328 31.63 -4.45 -27.34
C PRO A 328 31.50 -5.55 -28.39
N SER A 329 30.81 -5.23 -29.50
CA SER A 329 30.64 -6.18 -30.60
C SER A 329 32.04 -6.69 -30.95
N TRP A 330 32.24 -7.98 -30.83
CA TRP A 330 33.41 -8.65 -31.32
C TRP A 330 33.52 -8.32 -32.80
N ARG A 331 34.37 -7.38 -33.14
CA ARG A 331 34.77 -7.16 -34.53
C ARG A 331 35.51 -8.42 -34.93
N GLY A 332 34.82 -9.30 -35.61
CA GLY A 332 35.49 -10.39 -36.28
C GLY A 332 36.50 -9.78 -37.25
N ASP A 333 37.78 -10.01 -36.97
CA ASP A 333 38.83 -9.82 -37.94
C ASP A 333 38.51 -10.71 -39.13
N ALA A 334 37.99 -10.08 -40.18
CA ALA A 334 38.03 -10.64 -41.52
C ALA A 334 39.42 -10.27 -42.04
N GLY A 335 40.40 -11.12 -41.78
CA GLY A 335 41.74 -11.01 -42.30
C GLY A 335 42.14 -12.28 -43.02
N GLY A 336 42.46 -12.13 -44.30
CA GLY A 336 43.17 -13.10 -45.10
C GLY A 336 42.36 -13.83 -46.16
#